data_45f3f3d92fd1f5c87f803e1618a1848c
#
_entry.id   45f3f3d92fd1f5c87f803e1618a1848c
#
_cell.length_a   1.000
_cell.length_b   1.000
_cell.length_c   1.000
_cell.angle_alpha   90.00
_cell.angle_beta   90.00
_cell.angle_gamma   90.00
#
_symmetry.space_group_name_H-M   'P 1'
#
loop_
_entity.id
_entity.type
_entity.pdbx_description
1 polymer ?
#
loop_
_entity_poly.entity_id
_entity_poly.type
_entity_poly.pdbx_seq_one_letter_code
_entity_poly.pdbx_strand_id
1 'polypeptide(L)'
;TIFAHDDNKPDTTLANGTVMAWQDWPWQDLDALVISPGIPHLQPAPHPAAARAAAANIEILSEVEIALRSVPQAPIVVITGTNGKSTTTALVGHCLQETGKAVAVGGNIGRAACSLDDPGPDGVILLELSSYQLETTPALSPTIAVVLNITPDHLDRHAGMAGYVAAKTRAVTALCADGTAILGQSDDHVKQLANACGDRGIRTLL
;
A
#
# COMPACT_ATOMS: atom_id res chain seq x y z
N THR A 1 -9.86 11.71 18.09
CA THR A 1 -8.77 11.39 19.07
C THR A 1 -7.92 10.26 18.51
N ILE A 2 -6.60 10.35 18.66
CA ILE A 2 -5.65 9.33 18.21
C ILE A 2 -5.11 8.59 19.44
N PHE A 3 -5.16 7.27 19.41
CA PHE A 3 -4.49 6.38 20.35
C PHE A 3 -3.38 5.63 19.62
N ALA A 4 -2.24 5.44 20.26
CA ALA A 4 -1.14 4.70 19.68
C ALA A 4 -0.56 3.69 20.65
N HIS A 5 0.02 2.65 20.07
CA HIS A 5 0.76 1.62 20.79
C HIS A 5 1.95 1.17 19.93
N ASP A 6 3.07 0.94 20.56
CA ASP A 6 4.25 0.34 19.94
C ASP A 6 4.82 -0.71 20.91
N ASP A 7 4.79 -1.97 20.50
CA ASP A 7 5.29 -3.10 21.32
C ASP A 7 6.79 -2.99 21.64
N ASN A 8 7.55 -2.29 20.80
CA ASN A 8 8.99 -2.14 20.93
C ASN A 8 9.41 -0.80 21.56
N LYS A 9 8.51 0.19 21.60
CA LYS A 9 8.79 1.54 22.10
C LYS A 9 7.62 2.06 22.93
N PRO A 10 7.34 1.48 24.10
CA PRO A 10 6.18 1.86 24.93
C PRO A 10 6.23 3.30 25.44
N ASP A 11 7.43 3.89 25.52
CA ASP A 11 7.65 5.26 26.01
C ASP A 11 7.56 6.34 24.90
N THR A 12 7.10 5.97 23.70
CA THR A 12 6.88 6.93 22.61
C THR A 12 5.86 7.98 23.03
N THR A 13 6.10 9.24 22.64
CA THR A 13 5.15 10.35 22.85
C THR A 13 4.59 10.82 21.52
N LEU A 14 3.33 11.21 21.49
CA LEU A 14 2.66 11.81 20.34
C LEU A 14 2.26 13.25 20.65
N ALA A 15 2.47 14.15 19.70
CA ALA A 15 2.09 15.56 19.83
C ALA A 15 0.56 15.75 19.97
N ASN A 16 -0.23 14.93 19.26
CA ASN A 16 -1.69 15.06 19.18
C ASN A 16 -2.40 13.71 19.42
N GLY A 17 -1.93 12.94 20.39
CA GLY A 17 -2.53 11.64 20.69
C GLY A 17 -2.09 11.10 22.04
N THR A 18 -2.68 9.99 22.45
CA THR A 18 -2.37 9.29 23.67
C THR A 18 -1.67 7.97 23.34
N VAL A 19 -0.48 7.78 23.92
CA VAL A 19 0.22 6.48 23.84
C VAL A 19 -0.18 5.66 25.05
N MET A 20 -0.75 4.49 24.81
CA MET A 20 -1.19 3.57 25.85
C MET A 20 -1.29 2.15 25.28
N ALA A 21 -1.34 1.16 26.16
CA ALA A 21 -1.51 -0.22 25.75
C ALA A 21 -2.80 -0.39 24.92
N TRP A 22 -2.72 -1.09 23.81
CA TRP A 22 -3.89 -1.29 22.91
C TRP A 22 -5.06 -1.99 23.62
N GLN A 23 -4.80 -2.76 24.68
CA GLN A 23 -5.82 -3.40 25.50
C GLN A 23 -6.77 -2.40 26.16
N ASP A 24 -6.25 -1.23 26.48
CA ASP A 24 -6.94 -0.16 27.24
C ASP A 24 -7.59 0.89 26.32
N TRP A 25 -7.50 0.73 24.98
CA TRP A 25 -8.15 1.64 24.05
C TRP A 25 -9.67 1.62 24.17
N PRO A 26 -10.35 2.76 23.94
CA PRO A 26 -11.81 2.84 23.94
C PRO A 26 -12.38 2.23 22.65
N TRP A 27 -12.31 0.92 22.52
CA TRP A 27 -12.63 0.17 21.29
C TRP A 27 -14.02 0.46 20.74
N GLN A 28 -14.98 0.87 21.56
CA GLN A 28 -16.34 1.21 21.13
C GLN A 28 -16.43 2.55 20.40
N ASP A 29 -15.42 3.40 20.58
CA ASP A 29 -15.37 4.77 20.04
C ASP A 29 -14.32 4.91 18.93
N LEU A 30 -13.74 3.79 18.45
CA LEU A 30 -12.74 3.81 17.40
C LEU A 30 -13.40 3.68 16.02
N ASP A 31 -13.06 4.59 15.11
CA ASP A 31 -13.49 4.56 13.70
C ASP A 31 -12.66 3.57 12.87
N ALA A 32 -11.35 3.46 13.15
CA ALA A 32 -10.44 2.59 12.42
C ALA A 32 -9.23 2.18 13.26
N LEU A 33 -8.64 1.03 12.93
CA LEU A 33 -7.33 0.59 13.37
C LEU A 33 -6.32 0.76 12.25
N VAL A 34 -5.39 1.70 12.39
CA VAL A 34 -4.25 1.82 11.47
C VAL A 34 -3.13 0.91 11.95
N ILE A 35 -2.71 -0.01 11.09
CA ILE A 35 -1.75 -1.07 11.44
C ILE A 35 -0.47 -0.95 10.59
N SER A 36 0.68 -1.13 11.23
CA SER A 36 1.95 -1.21 10.50
C SER A 36 1.99 -2.45 9.61
N PRO A 37 2.56 -2.38 8.39
CA PRO A 37 2.54 -3.49 7.43
C PRO A 37 3.17 -4.79 7.97
N GLY A 38 4.14 -4.70 8.89
CA GLY A 38 4.78 -5.85 9.54
C GLY A 38 3.85 -6.62 10.48
N ILE A 39 2.80 -6.00 11.00
CA ILE A 39 1.88 -6.62 11.96
C ILE A 39 0.81 -7.42 11.20
N PRO A 40 0.62 -8.73 11.52
CA PRO A 40 -0.39 -9.54 10.85
C PRO A 40 -1.81 -9.06 11.16
N HIS A 41 -2.62 -8.82 10.13
CA HIS A 41 -4.04 -8.56 10.31
C HIS A 41 -4.93 -9.79 10.04
N LEU A 42 -4.43 -10.78 9.30
CA LEU A 42 -5.10 -12.05 8.99
C LEU A 42 -4.20 -13.24 9.26
N GLN A 43 -3.13 -13.43 8.52
CA GLN A 43 -2.28 -14.61 8.49
C GLN A 43 -0.88 -14.34 9.06
N PRO A 44 -0.21 -15.36 9.64
CA PRO A 44 -0.67 -16.73 9.92
C PRO A 44 -1.69 -16.78 11.05
N ALA A 45 -1.66 -15.80 11.94
CA ALA A 45 -2.67 -15.51 12.96
C ALA A 45 -2.71 -13.99 13.12
N PRO A 46 -3.90 -13.38 13.23
CA PRO A 46 -3.99 -11.94 13.41
C PRO A 46 -3.38 -11.52 14.75
N HIS A 47 -2.74 -10.36 14.74
CA HIS A 47 -2.36 -9.70 16.00
C HIS A 47 -3.63 -9.50 16.86
N PRO A 48 -3.57 -9.65 18.19
CA PRO A 48 -4.76 -9.56 19.04
C PRO A 48 -5.56 -8.25 18.88
N ALA A 49 -4.88 -7.11 18.64
CA ALA A 49 -5.56 -5.85 18.35
C ALA A 49 -6.33 -5.90 17.02
N ALA A 50 -5.75 -6.51 15.96
CA ALA A 50 -6.41 -6.69 14.68
C ALA A 50 -7.61 -7.64 14.79
N ALA A 51 -7.46 -8.74 15.54
CA ALA A 51 -8.58 -9.67 15.82
C ALA A 51 -9.72 -8.96 16.55
N ARG A 52 -9.40 -8.08 17.52
CA ARG A 52 -10.39 -7.30 18.28
C ARG A 52 -11.09 -6.29 17.37
N ALA A 53 -10.35 -5.57 16.52
CA ALA A 53 -10.93 -4.65 15.54
C ALA A 53 -11.90 -5.37 14.61
N ALA A 54 -11.50 -6.50 14.04
CA ALA A 54 -12.35 -7.31 13.18
C ALA A 54 -13.64 -7.79 13.88
N ALA A 55 -13.53 -8.25 15.14
CA ALA A 55 -14.68 -8.66 15.93
C ALA A 55 -15.65 -7.52 16.27
N ALA A 56 -15.14 -6.28 16.33
CA ALA A 56 -15.91 -5.07 16.57
C ALA A 56 -16.38 -4.37 15.27
N ASN A 57 -16.12 -4.95 14.09
CA ASN A 57 -16.37 -4.35 12.76
C ASN A 57 -15.67 -2.99 12.59
N ILE A 58 -14.52 -2.79 13.21
CA ILE A 58 -13.68 -1.62 13.03
C ILE A 58 -12.78 -1.87 11.81
N GLU A 59 -12.70 -0.89 10.90
CA GLU A 59 -11.85 -0.99 9.72
C GLU A 59 -10.38 -1.16 10.10
N ILE A 60 -9.66 -2.02 9.37
CA ILE A 60 -8.22 -2.20 9.51
C ILE A 60 -7.55 -1.62 8.26
N LEU A 61 -6.73 -0.60 8.45
CA LEU A 61 -6.19 0.24 7.39
C LEU A 61 -4.66 0.30 7.47
N SER A 62 -4.02 0.58 6.34
CA SER A 62 -2.63 1.03 6.29
C SER A 62 -2.53 2.55 6.47
N GLU A 63 -1.33 3.06 6.73
CA GLU A 63 -1.06 4.51 6.69
C GLU A 63 -1.22 5.08 5.28
N VAL A 64 -0.99 4.25 4.25
CA VAL A 64 -1.23 4.61 2.84
C VAL A 64 -2.71 4.92 2.61
N GLU A 65 -3.61 4.12 3.17
CA GLU A 65 -5.05 4.37 3.08
C GLU A 65 -5.42 5.74 3.67
N ILE A 66 -4.85 6.09 4.82
CA ILE A 66 -5.09 7.41 5.44
C ILE A 66 -4.63 8.53 4.51
N ALA A 67 -3.45 8.39 3.89
CA ALA A 67 -2.94 9.36 2.93
C ALA A 67 -3.91 9.52 1.73
N LEU A 68 -4.42 8.42 1.19
CA LEU A 68 -5.30 8.44 0.02
C LEU A 68 -6.71 8.99 0.34
N ARG A 69 -7.20 8.81 1.56
CA ARG A 69 -8.47 9.39 2.01
C ARG A 69 -8.43 10.93 2.10
N SER A 70 -7.26 11.55 2.11
CA SER A 70 -7.15 13.00 1.95
C SER A 70 -7.44 13.50 0.52
N VAL A 71 -7.70 12.59 -0.40
CA VAL A 71 -8.02 12.84 -1.83
C VAL A 71 -6.96 13.73 -2.48
N PRO A 72 -5.72 13.27 -2.64
CA PRO A 72 -4.66 14.03 -3.28
C PRO A 72 -5.04 14.39 -4.72
N GLN A 73 -4.62 15.58 -5.18
CA GLN A 73 -4.89 16.06 -6.54
C GLN A 73 -3.89 15.50 -7.56
N ALA A 74 -2.70 15.16 -7.10
CA ALA A 74 -1.68 14.59 -7.97
C ALA A 74 -2.03 13.18 -8.43
N PRO A 75 -1.75 12.82 -9.69
CA PRO A 75 -1.85 11.45 -10.16
C PRO A 75 -0.94 10.52 -9.35
N ILE A 76 -1.47 9.34 -9.06
CA ILE A 76 -0.79 8.34 -8.24
C ILE A 76 -0.19 7.28 -9.15
N VAL A 77 1.10 7.03 -8.99
CA VAL A 77 1.83 5.91 -9.61
C VAL A 77 2.23 4.93 -8.52
N VAL A 78 1.84 3.67 -8.68
CA VAL A 78 2.18 2.60 -7.74
C VAL A 78 3.20 1.65 -8.36
N ILE A 79 4.25 1.33 -7.62
CA ILE A 79 5.24 0.32 -7.99
C ILE A 79 5.22 -0.80 -6.94
N THR A 80 5.00 -2.02 -7.41
CA THR A 80 5.08 -3.24 -6.59
C THR A 80 5.82 -4.36 -7.32
N GLY A 81 6.04 -5.44 -6.61
CA GLY A 81 6.75 -6.63 -7.11
C GLY A 81 7.37 -7.38 -5.93
N THR A 82 7.91 -8.55 -6.17
CA THR A 82 8.73 -9.24 -5.16
C THR A 82 10.07 -8.54 -5.03
N ASN A 83 10.77 -8.35 -6.14
CA ASN A 83 12.12 -7.77 -6.20
C ASN A 83 12.14 -6.50 -7.06
N GLY A 84 13.13 -5.63 -6.80
CA GLY A 84 13.41 -4.45 -7.62
C GLY A 84 12.54 -3.23 -7.33
N LYS A 85 11.56 -3.30 -6.43
CA LYS A 85 10.65 -2.20 -6.09
C LYS A 85 11.40 -0.90 -5.78
N SER A 86 12.24 -0.91 -4.75
CA SER A 86 12.92 0.29 -4.24
C SER A 86 13.85 0.92 -5.28
N THR A 87 14.59 0.07 -6.01
CA THR A 87 15.47 0.54 -7.08
C THR A 87 14.67 1.20 -8.20
N THR A 88 13.58 0.57 -8.63
CA THR A 88 12.73 1.12 -9.70
C THR A 88 12.03 2.39 -9.24
N THR A 89 11.52 2.42 -8.02
CA THR A 89 10.86 3.62 -7.45
C THR A 89 11.83 4.79 -7.37
N ALA A 90 13.05 4.56 -6.85
CA ALA A 90 14.06 5.61 -6.77
C ALA A 90 14.48 6.11 -8.15
N LEU A 91 14.69 5.21 -9.11
CA LEU A 91 15.06 5.56 -10.49
C LEU A 91 13.95 6.36 -11.18
N VAL A 92 12.71 5.89 -11.13
CA VAL A 92 11.57 6.60 -11.74
C VAL A 92 11.37 7.97 -11.09
N GLY A 93 11.45 8.05 -9.77
CA GLY A 93 11.37 9.32 -9.04
C GLY A 93 12.44 10.31 -9.49
N HIS A 94 13.69 9.85 -9.58
CA HIS A 94 14.80 10.67 -10.08
C HIS A 94 14.56 11.14 -11.53
N CYS A 95 14.23 10.23 -12.43
CA CYS A 95 13.96 10.59 -13.84
C CYS A 95 12.84 11.62 -13.97
N LEU A 96 11.76 11.49 -13.20
CA LEU A 96 10.67 12.46 -13.22
C LEU A 96 11.12 13.84 -12.69
N GLN A 97 11.91 13.87 -11.62
CA GLN A 97 12.46 15.12 -11.07
C GLN A 97 13.38 15.83 -12.08
N GLU A 98 14.22 15.07 -12.81
CA GLU A 98 15.09 15.64 -13.85
C GLU A 98 14.28 16.27 -15.02
N THR A 99 13.04 15.88 -15.23
CA THR A 99 12.13 16.54 -16.17
C THR A 99 11.50 17.82 -15.63
N GLY A 100 11.81 18.22 -14.40
CA GLY A 100 11.24 19.38 -13.73
C GLY A 100 9.87 19.14 -13.09
N LYS A 101 9.38 17.89 -13.04
CA LYS A 101 8.12 17.57 -12.35
C LYS A 101 8.29 17.59 -10.83
N ALA A 102 7.28 18.10 -10.14
CA ALA A 102 7.15 17.93 -8.70
C ALA A 102 6.76 16.46 -8.40
N VAL A 103 7.60 15.75 -7.64
CA VAL A 103 7.39 14.32 -7.34
C VAL A 103 7.49 14.07 -5.84
N ALA A 104 6.43 13.53 -5.27
CA ALA A 104 6.41 13.04 -3.90
C ALA A 104 6.63 11.50 -3.90
N VAL A 105 7.78 11.05 -3.39
CA VAL A 105 8.17 9.63 -3.36
C VAL A 105 8.05 9.08 -1.95
N GLY A 106 7.36 7.96 -1.79
CA GLY A 106 7.21 7.33 -0.47
C GLY A 106 6.49 5.98 -0.48
N GLY A 107 5.87 5.64 0.65
CA GLY A 107 5.22 4.37 0.92
C GLY A 107 6.14 3.39 1.65
N ASN A 108 6.42 2.23 1.07
CA ASN A 108 7.34 1.24 1.66
C ASN A 108 8.83 1.60 1.50
N ILE A 109 9.13 2.78 1.00
CA ILE A 109 10.49 3.33 0.83
C ILE A 109 10.55 4.75 1.37
N GLY A 110 11.62 5.07 2.07
CA GLY A 110 11.92 6.43 2.51
C GLY A 110 10.85 7.03 3.43
N ARG A 111 9.99 7.88 2.89
CA ARG A 111 8.92 8.58 3.64
C ARG A 111 7.61 7.77 3.64
N ALA A 112 6.93 7.73 4.78
CA ALA A 112 5.57 7.20 4.84
C ALA A 112 4.63 8.00 3.92
N ALA A 113 3.64 7.35 3.31
CA ALA A 113 2.73 8.02 2.39
C ALA A 113 1.97 9.17 3.06
N CYS A 114 1.54 8.99 4.31
CA CYS A 114 0.84 10.02 5.09
C CYS A 114 1.71 11.24 5.47
N SER A 115 3.04 11.19 5.25
CA SER A 115 3.97 12.30 5.47
C SER A 115 4.39 13.02 4.17
N LEU A 116 3.82 12.62 3.04
CA LEU A 116 4.08 13.25 1.76
C LEU A 116 3.21 14.49 1.59
N ASP A 117 3.82 15.54 1.04
CA ASP A 117 3.07 16.70 0.58
C ASP A 117 2.46 16.38 -0.80
N ASP A 118 1.23 16.81 -1.05
CA ASP A 118 0.61 16.68 -2.36
C ASP A 118 1.29 17.64 -3.36
N PRO A 119 1.96 17.14 -4.41
CA PRO A 119 2.63 18.00 -5.39
C PRO A 119 1.66 18.67 -6.37
N GLY A 120 0.35 18.51 -6.19
CA GLY A 120 -0.68 19.09 -7.03
C GLY A 120 -0.90 18.37 -8.37
N PRO A 121 -1.88 18.82 -9.17
CA PRO A 121 -2.36 18.09 -10.35
C PRO A 121 -1.30 17.92 -11.46
N ASP A 122 -0.30 18.80 -11.53
CA ASP A 122 0.80 18.71 -12.49
C ASP A 122 1.99 17.89 -11.99
N GLY A 123 1.97 17.50 -10.72
CA GLY A 123 2.98 16.67 -10.08
C GLY A 123 2.66 15.18 -10.15
N VAL A 124 3.37 14.37 -9.35
CA VAL A 124 3.17 12.92 -9.26
C VAL A 124 3.41 12.46 -7.82
N ILE A 125 2.50 11.65 -7.29
CA ILE A 125 2.76 10.85 -6.09
C ILE A 125 3.21 9.46 -6.54
N LEU A 126 4.45 9.10 -6.23
CA LEU A 126 5.06 7.83 -6.58
C LEU A 126 5.20 6.96 -5.32
N LEU A 127 4.41 5.89 -5.24
CA LEU A 127 4.35 5.01 -4.09
C LEU A 127 4.97 3.63 -4.39
N GLU A 128 5.97 3.26 -3.61
CA GLU A 128 6.33 1.85 -3.47
C GLU A 128 5.35 1.18 -2.51
N LEU A 129 4.67 0.12 -2.93
CA LEU A 129 3.76 -0.61 -2.05
C LEU A 129 4.14 -2.09 -1.91
N SER A 130 4.17 -2.55 -0.66
CA SER A 130 4.27 -3.97 -0.32
C SER A 130 2.93 -4.67 -0.53
N SER A 131 2.94 -6.02 -0.57
CA SER A 131 1.71 -6.82 -0.60
C SER A 131 0.81 -6.55 0.62
N TYR A 132 1.39 -6.32 1.79
CA TYR A 132 0.67 -6.03 3.03
C TYR A 132 -0.09 -4.69 2.97
N GLN A 133 0.58 -3.64 2.46
CA GLN A 133 -0.07 -2.34 2.28
C GLN A 133 -1.19 -2.41 1.24
N LEU A 134 -0.98 -3.15 0.13
CA LEU A 134 -2.00 -3.34 -0.88
C LEU A 134 -3.27 -4.02 -0.33
N GLU A 135 -3.16 -4.95 0.61
CA GLU A 135 -4.32 -5.59 1.24
C GLU A 135 -5.16 -4.63 2.09
N THR A 136 -4.52 -3.64 2.72
CA THR A 136 -5.14 -2.72 3.68
C THR A 136 -5.31 -1.30 3.12
N THR A 137 -5.35 -1.15 1.79
CA THR A 137 -5.55 0.13 1.11
C THR A 137 -6.74 0.03 0.14
N PRO A 138 -7.99 0.01 0.62
CA PRO A 138 -9.18 -0.10 -0.23
C PRO A 138 -9.43 1.12 -1.12
N ALA A 139 -9.06 2.35 -0.70
CA ALA A 139 -9.23 3.57 -1.50
C ALA A 139 -8.19 3.75 -2.62
N LEU A 140 -7.31 2.76 -2.83
CA LEU A 140 -6.30 2.83 -3.88
C LEU A 140 -6.95 2.98 -5.26
N SER A 141 -6.56 4.03 -6.00
CA SER A 141 -7.04 4.29 -7.36
C SER A 141 -5.92 4.92 -8.20
N PRO A 142 -4.87 4.17 -8.56
CA PRO A 142 -3.73 4.71 -9.26
C PRO A 142 -4.04 4.99 -10.73
N THR A 143 -3.36 5.99 -11.30
CA THR A 143 -3.35 6.24 -12.75
C THR A 143 -2.39 5.30 -13.48
N ILE A 144 -1.32 4.90 -12.80
CA ILE A 144 -0.36 3.91 -13.33
C ILE A 144 -0.04 2.90 -12.23
N ALA A 145 -0.12 1.62 -12.56
CA ALA A 145 0.30 0.52 -11.71
C ALA A 145 1.42 -0.28 -12.36
N VAL A 146 2.57 -0.37 -11.69
CA VAL A 146 3.73 -1.15 -12.15
C VAL A 146 3.84 -2.41 -11.30
N VAL A 147 3.80 -3.58 -11.94
CA VAL A 147 4.08 -4.88 -11.30
C VAL A 147 5.33 -5.48 -11.95
N LEU A 148 6.44 -5.44 -11.24
CA LEU A 148 7.75 -5.83 -11.77
C LEU A 148 7.87 -7.35 -11.95
N ASN A 149 7.53 -8.10 -10.91
CA ASN A 149 7.60 -9.56 -10.84
C ASN A 149 6.82 -10.07 -9.64
N ILE A 150 6.38 -11.33 -9.71
CA ILE A 150 5.73 -12.03 -8.61
C ILE A 150 6.36 -13.42 -8.48
N THR A 151 7.28 -13.57 -7.53
CA THR A 151 7.95 -14.82 -7.20
C THR A 151 7.69 -15.18 -5.74
N PRO A 152 7.79 -16.44 -5.31
CA PRO A 152 7.45 -16.84 -3.95
C PRO A 152 8.17 -16.01 -2.88
N ASP A 153 7.38 -15.38 -2.00
CA ASP A 153 7.86 -14.61 -0.85
C ASP A 153 6.69 -14.42 0.13
N HIS A 154 6.95 -14.33 1.42
CA HIS A 154 5.96 -14.07 2.46
C HIS A 154 4.69 -14.95 2.41
N LEU A 155 4.80 -16.20 1.97
CA LEU A 155 3.66 -17.07 1.70
C LEU A 155 2.84 -17.40 2.95
N ASP A 156 3.47 -17.44 4.11
CA ASP A 156 2.83 -17.62 5.41
C ASP A 156 1.87 -16.47 5.75
N ARG A 157 2.18 -15.24 5.31
CA ARG A 157 1.38 -14.04 5.55
C ARG A 157 0.19 -13.89 4.60
N HIS A 158 0.17 -14.64 3.48
CA HIS A 158 -0.85 -14.56 2.43
C HIS A 158 -1.61 -15.87 2.21
N ALA A 159 -1.53 -16.82 3.15
CA ALA A 159 -2.12 -18.15 2.98
C ALA A 159 -1.64 -18.87 1.69
N GLY A 160 -0.38 -18.66 1.30
CA GLY A 160 0.24 -19.27 0.14
C GLY A 160 0.35 -18.36 -1.08
N MET A 161 0.81 -18.95 -2.19
CA MET A 161 1.13 -18.20 -3.41
C MET A 161 -0.10 -17.50 -4.03
N ALA A 162 -1.26 -18.13 -4.00
CA ALA A 162 -2.48 -17.55 -4.55
C ALA A 162 -2.87 -16.25 -3.85
N GLY A 163 -2.81 -16.19 -2.53
CA GLY A 163 -3.08 -14.99 -1.75
C GLY A 163 -2.03 -13.89 -2.01
N TYR A 164 -0.75 -14.28 -2.14
CA TYR A 164 0.32 -13.32 -2.45
C TYR A 164 0.14 -12.68 -3.85
N VAL A 165 -0.20 -13.50 -4.86
CA VAL A 165 -0.55 -13.01 -6.21
C VAL A 165 -1.75 -12.07 -6.13
N ALA A 166 -2.82 -12.48 -5.44
CA ALA A 166 -4.01 -11.66 -5.29
C ALA A 166 -3.71 -10.30 -4.64
N ALA A 167 -2.91 -10.29 -3.56
CA ALA A 167 -2.50 -9.06 -2.89
C ALA A 167 -1.78 -8.09 -3.85
N LYS A 168 -0.79 -8.58 -4.62
CA LYS A 168 -0.06 -7.72 -5.58
C LYS A 168 -0.91 -7.28 -6.77
N THR A 169 -1.80 -8.15 -7.24
CA THR A 169 -2.72 -7.85 -8.35
C THR A 169 -3.65 -6.68 -8.02
N ARG A 170 -3.89 -6.39 -6.72
CA ARG A 170 -4.68 -5.23 -6.29
C ARG A 170 -4.15 -3.91 -6.87
N ALA A 171 -2.85 -3.74 -7.06
CA ALA A 171 -2.30 -2.54 -7.70
C ALA A 171 -2.94 -2.29 -9.08
N VAL A 172 -3.17 -3.35 -9.85
CA VAL A 172 -3.76 -3.29 -11.19
C VAL A 172 -5.29 -3.27 -11.15
N THR A 173 -5.91 -4.09 -10.28
CA THR A 173 -7.37 -4.12 -10.19
C THR A 173 -7.98 -2.85 -9.60
N ALA A 174 -7.17 -2.05 -8.91
CA ALA A 174 -7.53 -0.75 -8.34
C ALA A 174 -7.27 0.43 -9.28
N LEU A 175 -6.77 0.21 -10.50
CA LEU A 175 -6.55 1.29 -11.47
C LEU A 175 -7.82 2.12 -11.69
N CYS A 176 -7.66 3.45 -11.80
CA CYS A 176 -8.75 4.32 -12.23
C CYS A 176 -9.21 3.96 -13.67
N ALA A 177 -10.33 4.51 -14.11
CA ALA A 177 -10.99 4.12 -15.36
C ALA A 177 -10.07 4.17 -16.60
N ASP A 178 -9.21 5.19 -16.70
CA ASP A 178 -8.24 5.37 -17.80
C ASP A 178 -6.82 4.97 -17.41
N GLY A 179 -6.69 4.20 -16.33
CA GLY A 179 -5.40 3.81 -15.78
C GLY A 179 -4.62 2.84 -16.68
N THR A 180 -3.31 2.83 -16.51
CA THR A 180 -2.40 1.99 -17.30
C THR A 180 -1.64 1.03 -16.39
N ALA A 181 -1.64 -0.25 -16.74
CA ALA A 181 -0.78 -1.27 -16.15
C ALA A 181 0.57 -1.35 -16.89
N ILE A 182 1.68 -1.36 -16.16
CA ILE A 182 3.02 -1.65 -16.69
C ILE A 182 3.49 -2.95 -16.04
N LEU A 183 3.70 -3.98 -16.83
CA LEU A 183 3.87 -5.33 -16.34
C LEU A 183 5.19 -5.94 -16.82
N GLY A 184 5.99 -6.44 -15.89
CA GLY A 184 7.21 -7.18 -16.19
C GLY A 184 6.91 -8.49 -16.93
N GLN A 185 7.89 -8.99 -17.68
CA GLN A 185 7.75 -10.21 -18.49
C GLN A 185 8.51 -11.41 -17.89
N SER A 186 9.02 -11.26 -16.65
CA SER A 186 10.01 -12.21 -16.10
C SER A 186 9.41 -13.49 -15.52
N ASP A 187 8.13 -13.50 -15.15
CA ASP A 187 7.47 -14.64 -14.50
C ASP A 187 6.07 -14.89 -15.01
N ASP A 188 5.59 -16.11 -14.79
CA ASP A 188 4.31 -16.57 -15.33
C ASP A 188 3.10 -15.94 -14.62
N HIS A 189 3.21 -15.51 -13.35
CA HIS A 189 2.11 -14.86 -12.65
C HIS A 189 1.84 -13.46 -13.25
N VAL A 190 2.90 -12.71 -13.58
CA VAL A 190 2.72 -11.40 -14.23
C VAL A 190 2.26 -11.56 -15.67
N LYS A 191 2.69 -12.59 -16.39
CA LYS A 191 2.15 -12.91 -17.73
C LYS A 191 0.66 -13.24 -17.69
N GLN A 192 0.22 -14.05 -16.70
CA GLN A 192 -1.20 -14.33 -16.47
C GLN A 192 -1.99 -13.06 -16.14
N LEU A 193 -1.42 -12.16 -15.33
CA LEU A 193 -2.02 -10.86 -15.03
C LEU A 193 -2.16 -10.02 -16.31
N ALA A 194 -1.15 -10.01 -17.20
CA ALA A 194 -1.20 -9.29 -18.46
C ALA A 194 -2.34 -9.79 -19.38
N ASN A 195 -2.52 -11.11 -19.46
CA ASN A 195 -3.65 -11.70 -20.20
C ASN A 195 -5.00 -11.27 -19.60
N ALA A 196 -5.15 -11.35 -18.29
CA ALA A 196 -6.36 -10.92 -17.58
C ALA A 196 -6.65 -9.41 -17.74
N CYS A 197 -5.62 -8.58 -17.87
CA CYS A 197 -5.77 -7.16 -18.21
C CYS A 197 -6.34 -6.98 -19.63
N GLY A 198 -5.83 -7.74 -20.60
CA GLY A 198 -6.33 -7.74 -21.99
C GLY A 198 -7.81 -8.10 -22.06
N ASP A 199 -8.22 -9.16 -21.37
CA ASP A 199 -9.62 -9.61 -21.32
C ASP A 199 -10.57 -8.55 -20.70
N ARG A 200 -10.04 -7.70 -19.83
CA ARG A 200 -10.78 -6.61 -19.17
C ARG A 200 -10.66 -5.26 -19.89
N GLY A 201 -9.93 -5.18 -20.99
CA GLY A 201 -9.69 -3.95 -21.73
C GLY A 201 -8.81 -2.93 -20.98
N ILE A 202 -8.02 -3.37 -20.01
CA ILE A 202 -7.08 -2.49 -19.29
C ILE A 202 -5.89 -2.18 -20.19
N ARG A 203 -5.59 -0.89 -20.38
CA ARG A 203 -4.39 -0.46 -21.11
C ARG A 203 -3.14 -1.04 -20.45
N THR A 204 -2.36 -1.79 -21.21
CA THR A 204 -1.19 -2.51 -20.68
C THR A 204 0.05 -2.22 -21.52
N LEU A 205 1.17 -1.98 -20.85
CA LEU A 205 2.53 -1.94 -21.41
C LEU A 205 3.33 -3.11 -20.83
N LEU A 206 4.15 -3.75 -21.66
CA LEU A 206 4.93 -4.94 -21.33
C LEU A 206 6.42 -4.67 -21.49
#